data_b0e1ba1dec872b61c8d4b426ad8e99b9
#
_entry.id   b0e1ba1dec872b61c8d4b426ad8e99b9
#
_cell.length_a   1.000
_cell.length_b   1.000
_cell.length_c   1.000
_cell.angle_alpha   90.00
_cell.angle_beta   90.00
_cell.angle_gamma   90.00
#
_symmetry.space_group_name_H-M   'P 1'
#
loop_
_entity.id
_entity.type
_entity.pdbx_description
1 polymer ?
#
loop_
_entity_poly.entity_id
_entity_poly.type
_entity_poly.pdbx_seq_one_letter_code
_entity_poly.pdbx_strand_id
1 'polypeptide(L)'
;MSELLFNELPRPTFRWLRVNHTVSSLAGEDTAVQSIAVEANKDILSPLPVGTALLDGNYEGANKEAVHVLVEKAEGYAINVPPKAKEVVGIRIDANARVANRFQFIVGEGAELEVQFYVTGSGDALTNVSYLNEYDVKEAGKVVVKKVNLLPEHVQHIEHRYTKLEEKADVEYINIEIGGSENILNYYHDLVGQESHMVHDIAYLGNEEQKFDISMIMSHGGKKSFSDIHTLGALSGNSKKSFRGTLDFLHGA
;
A
#
# COMPACT_ATOMS: atom_id res chain seq x y z
N MET A 1 17.77 3.38 -17.33
CA MET A 1 16.55 3.15 -16.52
C MET A 1 15.36 3.60 -17.35
N SER A 2 14.35 2.75 -17.54
CA SER A 2 13.14 3.13 -18.24
C SER A 2 12.25 3.96 -17.29
N GLU A 3 11.74 5.07 -17.79
CA GLU A 3 10.69 5.82 -17.07
C GLU A 3 9.38 5.04 -17.09
N LEU A 4 8.74 4.96 -15.95
CA LEU A 4 7.46 4.30 -15.77
C LEU A 4 6.39 5.31 -15.33
N LEU A 5 5.16 5.06 -15.70
CA LEU A 5 4.01 5.83 -15.24
C LEU A 5 3.47 5.22 -13.94
N PHE A 6 3.28 6.08 -12.95
CA PHE A 6 2.67 5.71 -11.66
C PHE A 6 1.44 6.54 -11.38
N ASN A 7 0.53 5.99 -10.59
CA ASN A 7 -0.63 6.69 -10.08
C ASN A 7 -1.48 7.34 -11.18
N GLU A 8 -1.61 6.65 -12.31
CA GLU A 8 -2.45 7.11 -13.41
C GLU A 8 -3.92 7.10 -12.99
N LEU A 9 -4.61 8.23 -13.25
CA LEU A 9 -6.06 8.29 -13.02
C LEU A 9 -6.79 7.38 -13.99
N PRO A 10 -7.77 6.57 -13.54
CA PRO A 10 -8.58 5.71 -14.41
C PRO A 10 -9.29 6.49 -15.51
N ARG A 11 -9.64 7.75 -15.21
CA ARG A 11 -10.23 8.70 -16.17
C ARG A 11 -9.48 10.04 -16.06
N PRO A 12 -8.70 10.44 -17.06
CA PRO A 12 -7.98 11.70 -17.05
C PRO A 12 -8.94 12.89 -16.99
N THR A 13 -8.91 13.64 -15.88
CA THR A 13 -9.81 14.79 -15.66
C THR A 13 -9.09 16.13 -15.76
N PHE A 14 -7.77 16.16 -15.56
CA PHE A 14 -6.97 17.38 -15.47
C PHE A 14 -5.93 17.48 -16.60
N ARG A 15 -6.35 17.38 -17.84
CA ARG A 15 -5.45 17.35 -19.02
C ARG A 15 -4.44 18.50 -19.08
N TRP A 16 -4.84 19.68 -18.66
CA TRP A 16 -4.01 20.89 -18.73
C TRP A 16 -3.01 21.01 -17.58
N LEU A 17 -3.28 20.40 -16.43
CA LEU A 17 -2.46 20.52 -15.23
C LEU A 17 -1.34 19.46 -15.17
N ARG A 18 -1.31 18.49 -16.06
CA ARG A 18 -0.34 17.37 -16.09
C ARG A 18 -0.21 16.63 -14.76
N VAL A 19 -1.32 16.48 -14.05
CA VAL A 19 -1.39 15.84 -12.73
C VAL A 19 -2.09 14.46 -12.77
N ASN A 20 -2.36 13.93 -13.96
CA ASN A 20 -3.10 12.66 -14.11
C ASN A 20 -2.25 11.42 -13.75
N HIS A 21 -0.95 11.55 -13.70
CA HIS A 21 0.02 10.51 -13.34
C HIS A 21 1.30 11.15 -12.82
N THR A 22 2.16 10.33 -12.25
CA THR A 22 3.57 10.72 -12.02
C THR A 22 4.49 9.87 -12.88
N VAL A 23 5.66 10.40 -13.22
CA VAL A 23 6.68 9.69 -13.97
C VAL A 23 7.86 9.49 -13.06
N SER A 24 8.29 8.26 -12.89
CA SER A 24 9.48 7.94 -12.11
C SER A 24 10.21 6.73 -12.70
N SER A 25 11.42 6.51 -12.28
CA SER A 25 12.20 5.33 -12.65
C SER A 25 12.35 4.42 -11.42
N LEU A 26 12.19 3.13 -11.62
CA LEU A 26 12.58 2.16 -10.60
C LEU A 26 14.12 2.16 -10.51
N ALA A 27 14.64 2.50 -9.35
CA ALA A 27 16.07 2.47 -9.10
C ALA A 27 16.56 1.02 -9.05
N GLY A 28 17.25 0.58 -10.10
CA GLY A 28 17.98 -0.69 -10.17
C GLY A 28 17.12 -1.91 -10.53
N GLU A 29 17.68 -2.83 -11.30
CA GLU A 29 17.06 -4.11 -11.68
C GLU A 29 17.51 -5.27 -10.79
N ASP A 30 18.44 -5.06 -9.84
CA ASP A 30 19.12 -6.15 -9.15
C ASP A 30 18.41 -6.58 -7.84
N THR A 31 18.59 -7.86 -7.55
CA THR A 31 18.02 -8.62 -6.45
C THR A 31 18.05 -7.89 -5.10
N ALA A 32 16.89 -7.71 -4.51
CA ALA A 32 16.74 -7.12 -3.19
C ALA A 32 17.33 -8.02 -2.10
N VAL A 33 18.19 -7.42 -1.27
CA VAL A 33 18.58 -8.04 0.01
C VAL A 33 17.46 -7.80 1.00
N GLN A 34 16.93 -8.86 1.57
CA GLN A 34 15.82 -8.75 2.53
C GLN A 34 16.33 -8.33 3.91
N SER A 35 15.93 -7.14 4.33
CA SER A 35 16.08 -6.67 5.71
C SER A 35 14.71 -6.53 6.36
N ILE A 36 13.95 -7.64 6.41
CA ILE A 36 12.57 -7.65 6.87
C ILE A 36 12.43 -8.63 8.00
N ALA A 37 11.91 -8.14 9.12
CA ALA A 37 11.47 -8.98 10.24
C ALA A 37 9.95 -8.96 10.31
N VAL A 38 9.37 -10.15 10.42
CA VAL A 38 7.93 -10.34 10.65
C VAL A 38 7.74 -11.02 12.01
N GLU A 39 7.10 -10.32 12.91
CA GLU A 39 6.74 -10.81 14.24
C GLU A 39 5.25 -11.19 14.22
N ALA A 40 4.98 -12.47 14.15
CA ALA A 40 3.63 -13.02 14.11
C ALA A 40 3.58 -14.40 14.77
N ASN A 41 2.38 -14.85 15.08
CA ASN A 41 2.15 -16.24 15.41
C ASN A 41 2.58 -17.14 14.23
N LYS A 42 3.39 -18.14 14.49
CA LYS A 42 3.96 -19.01 13.45
C LYS A 42 2.90 -19.80 12.69
N ASP A 43 1.76 -20.06 13.31
CA ASP A 43 0.68 -20.84 12.72
C ASP A 43 -0.06 -20.08 11.61
N ILE A 44 0.03 -18.74 11.61
CA ILE A 44 -0.59 -17.88 10.59
C ILE A 44 0.39 -17.38 9.52
N LEU A 45 1.71 -17.54 9.75
CA LEU A 45 2.76 -17.01 8.89
C LEU A 45 3.34 -18.09 7.99
N SER A 46 3.41 -17.81 6.71
CA SER A 46 4.07 -18.68 5.72
C SER A 46 4.84 -17.89 4.68
N PRO A 47 5.87 -18.49 4.04
CA PRO A 47 6.51 -17.86 2.88
C PRO A 47 5.52 -17.66 1.74
N LEU A 48 5.64 -16.52 1.04
CA LEU A 48 4.89 -16.23 -0.17
C LEU A 48 5.81 -16.41 -1.38
N PRO A 49 5.62 -17.47 -2.19
CA PRO A 49 6.44 -17.69 -3.38
C PRO A 49 6.23 -16.60 -4.44
N VAL A 50 7.25 -16.36 -5.24
CA VAL A 50 7.15 -15.52 -6.43
C VAL A 50 6.05 -16.02 -7.37
N GLY A 51 5.43 -15.11 -8.12
CA GLY A 51 4.38 -15.46 -9.08
C GLY A 51 2.97 -15.68 -8.47
N THR A 52 2.82 -15.61 -7.15
CA THR A 52 1.51 -15.77 -6.49
C THR A 52 0.86 -14.40 -6.28
N ALA A 53 -0.28 -14.14 -6.90
CA ALA A 53 -1.13 -12.98 -6.60
C ALA A 53 -2.35 -13.41 -5.77
N LEU A 54 -2.76 -12.61 -4.79
CA LEU A 54 -3.95 -12.88 -3.98
C LEU A 54 -5.21 -12.35 -4.63
N LEU A 55 -5.13 -11.12 -5.14
CA LEU A 55 -6.26 -10.43 -5.76
C LEU A 55 -6.09 -10.42 -7.28
N ASP A 56 -7.16 -10.72 -8.00
CA ASP A 56 -7.17 -10.79 -9.48
C ASP A 56 -6.91 -9.41 -10.10
N GLY A 57 -5.67 -9.02 -10.07
CA GLY A 57 -4.94 -8.11 -10.92
C GLY A 57 -5.61 -6.85 -11.48
N ASN A 58 -6.74 -6.39 -10.95
CA ASN A 58 -7.33 -5.13 -11.38
C ASN A 58 -6.65 -3.96 -10.65
N TYR A 59 -5.36 -3.84 -10.88
CA TYR A 59 -4.52 -2.81 -10.27
C TYR A 59 -4.71 -1.47 -11.00
N GLU A 60 -5.91 -0.91 -10.92
CA GLU A 60 -6.18 0.41 -11.48
C GLU A 60 -5.36 1.50 -10.79
N GLY A 61 -4.88 2.47 -11.56
CA GLY A 61 -4.07 3.58 -11.05
C GLY A 61 -2.61 3.24 -10.71
N ALA A 62 -2.25 1.96 -10.56
CA ALA A 62 -0.87 1.55 -10.41
C ALA A 62 -0.18 1.39 -11.77
N ASN A 63 1.13 1.57 -11.80
CA ASN A 63 1.90 1.07 -12.92
C ASN A 63 1.87 -0.46 -12.88
N LYS A 64 1.17 -1.07 -13.83
CA LYS A 64 1.02 -2.54 -13.91
C LYS A 64 2.36 -3.26 -14.04
N GLU A 65 3.33 -2.65 -14.72
CA GLU A 65 4.68 -3.22 -14.86
C GLU A 65 5.41 -3.27 -13.51
N ALA A 66 5.32 -2.20 -12.70
CA ALA A 66 5.95 -2.18 -11.37
C ALA A 66 5.34 -3.23 -10.44
N VAL A 67 4.03 -3.36 -10.43
CA VAL A 67 3.32 -4.40 -9.64
C VAL A 67 3.66 -5.79 -10.15
N HIS A 68 3.66 -5.99 -11.47
CA HIS A 68 4.02 -7.27 -12.09
C HIS A 68 5.45 -7.70 -11.73
N VAL A 69 6.40 -6.77 -11.74
CA VAL A 69 7.78 -7.04 -11.29
C VAL A 69 7.81 -7.50 -9.84
N LEU A 70 7.04 -6.87 -8.94
CA LEU A 70 6.95 -7.30 -7.54
C LEU A 70 6.34 -8.70 -7.43
N VAL A 71 5.26 -8.98 -8.15
CA VAL A 71 4.59 -10.29 -8.13
C VAL A 71 5.52 -11.40 -8.63
N GLU A 72 6.27 -11.14 -9.72
CA GLU A 72 7.07 -12.16 -10.38
C GLU A 72 8.47 -12.35 -9.79
N LYS A 73 9.01 -11.32 -9.13
CA LYS A 73 10.42 -11.34 -8.71
C LYS A 73 10.63 -11.18 -7.21
N ALA A 74 9.66 -10.67 -6.46
CA ALA A 74 9.79 -10.49 -5.03
C ALA A 74 9.22 -11.69 -4.27
N GLU A 75 9.99 -12.20 -3.33
CA GLU A 75 9.50 -13.07 -2.28
C GLU A 75 8.73 -12.27 -1.24
N GLY A 76 7.99 -12.95 -0.37
CA GLY A 76 7.22 -12.28 0.65
C GLY A 76 6.69 -13.19 1.72
N TYR A 77 5.68 -12.69 2.42
CA TYR A 77 5.03 -13.36 3.52
C TYR A 77 3.52 -13.41 3.31
N ALA A 78 2.93 -14.56 3.52
CA ALA A 78 1.49 -14.75 3.60
C ALA A 78 1.07 -14.90 5.07
N ILE A 79 0.10 -14.10 5.48
CA ILE A 79 -0.48 -14.06 6.82
C ILE A 79 -1.94 -14.49 6.71
N ASN A 80 -2.27 -15.66 7.24
CA ASN A 80 -3.61 -16.24 7.16
C ASN A 80 -4.23 -16.29 8.56
N VAL A 81 -5.09 -15.32 8.85
CA VAL A 81 -5.80 -15.23 10.14
C VAL A 81 -7.05 -16.10 10.09
N PRO A 82 -7.16 -17.15 10.93
CA PRO A 82 -8.33 -18.01 10.94
C PRO A 82 -9.62 -17.27 11.31
N PRO A 83 -10.79 -17.78 10.91
CA PRO A 83 -12.07 -17.21 11.32
C PRO A 83 -12.17 -17.00 12.83
N LYS A 84 -12.67 -15.84 13.25
CA LYS A 84 -12.88 -15.44 14.65
C LYS A 84 -11.62 -15.34 15.52
N ALA A 85 -10.43 -15.50 14.93
CA ALA A 85 -9.17 -15.29 15.63
C ALA A 85 -8.88 -13.78 15.80
N LYS A 86 -8.01 -13.48 16.79
CA LYS A 86 -7.48 -12.13 17.01
C LYS A 86 -5.97 -12.20 17.00
N GLU A 87 -5.36 -11.48 16.08
CA GLU A 87 -3.92 -11.53 15.87
C GLU A 87 -3.32 -10.12 15.75
N VAL A 88 -2.07 -10.02 16.18
CA VAL A 88 -1.24 -8.82 15.99
C VAL A 88 0.02 -9.22 15.25
N VAL A 89 0.32 -8.48 14.18
CA VAL A 89 1.49 -8.71 13.33
C VAL A 89 2.36 -7.47 13.30
N GLY A 90 3.63 -7.62 13.69
CA GLY A 90 4.66 -6.60 13.54
C GLY A 90 5.46 -6.85 12.26
N ILE A 91 5.58 -5.85 11.40
CA ILE A 91 6.43 -5.87 10.21
C ILE A 91 7.43 -4.72 10.32
N ARG A 92 8.70 -5.08 10.36
CA ARG A 92 9.79 -4.11 10.38
C ARG A 92 10.65 -4.29 9.13
N ILE A 93 10.71 -3.24 8.33
CA ILE A 93 11.70 -3.10 7.26
C ILE A 93 12.80 -2.18 7.79
N ASP A 94 13.99 -2.72 8.00
CA ASP A 94 15.19 -1.96 8.37
C ASP A 94 16.22 -2.14 7.26
N ALA A 95 16.07 -1.35 6.20
CA ALA A 95 16.75 -1.54 4.95
C ALA A 95 18.15 -0.91 4.96
N ASN A 96 19.17 -1.65 4.52
CA ASN A 96 20.52 -1.16 4.27
C ASN A 96 20.94 -1.30 2.80
N ALA A 97 20.05 -1.86 1.98
CA ALA A 97 20.17 -1.99 0.53
C ALA A 97 18.75 -1.94 -0.06
N ARG A 98 18.66 -1.98 -1.38
CA ARG A 98 17.36 -2.01 -2.07
C ARG A 98 16.46 -3.14 -1.55
N VAL A 99 15.20 -2.82 -1.28
CA VAL A 99 14.17 -3.78 -0.84
C VAL A 99 13.08 -3.88 -1.89
N ALA A 100 12.71 -5.12 -2.25
CA ALA A 100 11.48 -5.44 -2.95
C ALA A 100 10.79 -6.60 -2.21
N ASN A 101 9.57 -6.41 -1.74
CA ASN A 101 8.88 -7.43 -0.96
C ASN A 101 7.37 -7.42 -1.18
N ARG A 102 6.72 -8.48 -0.69
CA ARG A 102 5.26 -8.63 -0.78
C ARG A 102 4.69 -9.19 0.50
N PHE A 103 3.49 -8.71 0.84
CA PHE A 103 2.73 -9.19 1.97
C PHE A 103 1.29 -9.49 1.54
N GLN A 104 0.82 -10.69 1.84
CA GLN A 104 -0.57 -11.08 1.62
C GLN A 104 -1.23 -11.36 2.96
N PHE A 105 -2.40 -10.77 3.19
CA PHE A 105 -3.18 -10.92 4.40
C PHE A 105 -4.55 -11.47 4.03
N ILE A 106 -4.85 -12.68 4.47
CA ILE A 106 -6.19 -13.26 4.39
C ILE A 106 -6.78 -13.24 5.79
N VAL A 107 -7.80 -12.41 5.99
CA VAL A 107 -8.45 -12.25 7.28
C VAL A 107 -9.79 -12.97 7.26
N GLY A 108 -9.90 -14.05 8.01
CA GLY A 108 -11.06 -14.93 8.02
C GLY A 108 -12.33 -14.28 8.56
N GLU A 109 -13.46 -14.93 8.36
CA GLU A 109 -14.78 -14.45 8.80
C GLU A 109 -14.78 -14.08 10.29
N GLY A 110 -15.17 -12.84 10.60
CA GLY A 110 -15.23 -12.32 11.98
C GLY A 110 -13.88 -12.27 12.70
N ALA A 111 -12.76 -12.42 12.00
CA ALA A 111 -11.43 -12.29 12.60
C ALA A 111 -11.03 -10.82 12.77
N GLU A 112 -10.10 -10.57 13.70
CA GLU A 112 -9.54 -9.25 13.96
C GLU A 112 -8.02 -9.30 13.76
N LEU A 113 -7.47 -8.39 12.95
CA LEU A 113 -6.04 -8.27 12.69
C LEU A 113 -5.56 -6.84 12.94
N GLU A 114 -4.55 -6.67 13.79
CA GLU A 114 -3.77 -5.44 13.86
C GLU A 114 -2.42 -5.65 13.18
N VAL A 115 -2.04 -4.77 12.24
CA VAL A 115 -0.71 -4.77 11.61
C VAL A 115 0.04 -3.50 12.01
N GLN A 116 1.22 -3.67 12.57
CA GLN A 116 2.14 -2.59 12.91
C GLN A 116 3.29 -2.60 11.91
N PHE A 117 3.31 -1.61 11.00
CA PHE A 117 4.26 -1.55 9.90
C PHE A 117 5.26 -0.42 10.14
N TYR A 118 6.52 -0.78 10.30
CA TYR A 118 7.60 0.18 10.53
C TYR A 118 8.64 0.08 9.42
N VAL A 119 8.85 1.20 8.70
CA VAL A 119 9.75 1.27 7.55
C VAL A 119 10.86 2.26 7.85
N THR A 120 12.09 1.77 7.89
CA THR A 120 13.31 2.56 8.12
C THR A 120 14.47 2.00 7.32
N GLY A 121 15.59 2.66 7.35
CA GLY A 121 16.79 2.17 6.69
C GLY A 121 18.00 3.06 6.92
N SER A 122 19.15 2.60 6.44
CA SER A 122 20.42 3.31 6.58
C SER A 122 21.40 2.95 5.48
N GLY A 123 22.40 3.83 5.26
CA GLY A 123 23.52 3.62 4.36
C GLY A 123 23.29 4.07 2.92
N ASP A 124 24.38 4.45 2.25
CA ASP A 124 24.36 5.04 0.90
C ASP A 124 24.00 4.03 -0.21
N ALA A 125 24.07 2.74 0.08
CA ALA A 125 23.68 1.69 -0.85
C ALA A 125 22.14 1.52 -0.94
N LEU A 126 21.40 2.05 0.04
CA LEU A 126 19.95 2.03 0.04
C LEU A 126 19.42 3.10 -0.91
N THR A 127 18.80 2.70 -2.00
CA THR A 127 18.27 3.61 -3.02
C THR A 127 16.75 3.53 -3.17
N ASN A 128 16.17 2.36 -2.90
CA ASN A 128 14.75 2.13 -3.10
C ASN A 128 14.21 1.11 -2.10
N VAL A 129 13.01 1.39 -1.57
CA VAL A 129 12.18 0.44 -0.83
C VAL A 129 10.83 0.36 -1.53
N SER A 130 10.52 -0.81 -2.08
CA SER A 130 9.30 -1.07 -2.82
C SER A 130 8.59 -2.30 -2.28
N TYR A 131 7.28 -2.22 -2.08
CA TYR A 131 6.50 -3.39 -1.65
C TYR A 131 5.04 -3.32 -2.08
N LEU A 132 4.45 -4.51 -2.13
CA LEU A 132 3.04 -4.74 -2.41
C LEU A 132 2.37 -5.37 -1.19
N ASN A 133 1.31 -4.74 -0.71
CA ASN A 133 0.43 -5.26 0.34
C ASN A 133 -0.93 -5.62 -0.25
N GLU A 134 -1.35 -6.87 -0.08
CA GLU A 134 -2.66 -7.35 -0.53
C GLU A 134 -3.47 -7.84 0.67
N TYR A 135 -4.70 -7.33 0.83
CA TYR A 135 -5.61 -7.68 1.92
C TYR A 135 -6.91 -8.25 1.35
N ASP A 136 -7.25 -9.48 1.71
CA ASP A 136 -8.55 -10.10 1.46
C ASP A 136 -9.28 -10.27 2.79
N VAL A 137 -10.25 -9.36 3.07
CA VAL A 137 -10.94 -9.31 4.34
C VAL A 137 -12.33 -9.90 4.18
N LYS A 138 -12.52 -11.07 4.80
CA LYS A 138 -13.74 -11.85 4.73
C LYS A 138 -14.87 -11.23 5.55
N GLU A 139 -16.08 -11.77 5.40
CA GLU A 139 -17.30 -11.28 6.07
C GLU A 139 -17.05 -10.92 7.54
N ALA A 140 -17.46 -9.72 7.95
CA ALA A 140 -17.30 -9.18 9.29
C ALA A 140 -15.86 -9.19 9.86
N GLY A 141 -14.85 -9.42 9.03
CA GLY A 141 -13.44 -9.31 9.39
C GLY A 141 -13.06 -7.86 9.68
N LYS A 142 -12.16 -7.65 10.64
CA LYS A 142 -11.67 -6.32 11.02
C LYS A 142 -10.17 -6.23 10.89
N VAL A 143 -9.70 -5.15 10.30
CA VAL A 143 -8.25 -4.89 10.12
C VAL A 143 -7.93 -3.47 10.53
N VAL A 144 -6.88 -3.31 11.34
CA VAL A 144 -6.28 -2.01 11.64
C VAL A 144 -4.81 -2.07 11.24
N VAL A 145 -4.40 -1.19 10.34
CA VAL A 145 -2.99 -1.09 9.92
C VAL A 145 -2.42 0.24 10.37
N LYS A 146 -1.38 0.19 11.17
CA LYS A 146 -0.62 1.35 11.65
C LYS A 146 0.75 1.34 11.00
N LYS A 147 1.03 2.29 10.12
CA LYS A 147 2.31 2.38 9.40
C LYS A 147 3.04 3.66 9.75
N VAL A 148 4.36 3.54 9.93
CA VAL A 148 5.27 4.68 10.03
C VAL A 148 6.42 4.49 9.04
N ASN A 149 6.61 5.49 8.16
CA ASN A 149 7.72 5.56 7.22
C ASN A 149 8.72 6.64 7.67
N LEU A 150 9.94 6.19 7.99
CA LEU A 150 11.08 7.01 8.43
C LEU A 150 12.32 6.73 7.56
N LEU A 151 12.16 6.42 6.29
CA LEU A 151 13.28 6.21 5.37
C LEU A 151 14.15 7.46 5.25
N PRO A 152 15.47 7.31 4.99
CA PRO A 152 16.34 8.44 4.71
C PRO A 152 15.85 9.26 3.51
N GLU A 153 16.14 10.57 3.51
CA GLU A 153 15.67 11.53 2.49
C GLU A 153 16.19 11.30 1.07
N HIS A 154 17.18 10.43 0.87
CA HIS A 154 17.68 10.05 -0.45
C HIS A 154 17.02 8.78 -1.02
N VAL A 155 16.17 8.10 -0.26
CA VAL A 155 15.58 6.81 -0.61
C VAL A 155 14.23 7.00 -1.28
N GLN A 156 14.05 6.38 -2.45
CA GLN A 156 12.73 6.28 -3.08
C GLN A 156 11.87 5.24 -2.35
N HIS A 157 10.64 5.59 -2.05
CA HIS A 157 9.66 4.71 -1.42
C HIS A 157 8.47 4.48 -2.36
N ILE A 158 8.16 3.22 -2.65
CA ILE A 158 7.04 2.85 -3.50
C ILE A 158 6.19 1.82 -2.76
N GLU A 159 4.96 2.16 -2.47
CA GLU A 159 3.98 1.24 -1.89
C GLU A 159 2.78 1.07 -2.79
N HIS A 160 2.46 -0.19 -3.08
CA HIS A 160 1.18 -0.58 -3.65
C HIS A 160 0.38 -1.32 -2.58
N ARG A 161 -0.89 -0.93 -2.40
CA ARG A 161 -1.79 -1.59 -1.44
C ARG A 161 -3.14 -1.84 -2.08
N TYR A 162 -3.57 -3.08 -1.98
CA TYR A 162 -4.85 -3.55 -2.48
C TYR A 162 -5.64 -4.17 -1.36
N THR A 163 -6.92 -3.81 -1.26
CA THR A 163 -7.79 -4.32 -0.22
C THR A 163 -9.13 -4.69 -0.82
N LYS A 164 -9.57 -5.91 -0.58
CA LYS A 164 -10.92 -6.35 -0.90
C LYS A 164 -11.68 -6.57 0.40
N LEU A 165 -12.85 -5.93 0.50
CA LEU A 165 -13.71 -6.02 1.66
C LEU A 165 -15.00 -6.75 1.31
N GLU A 166 -15.27 -7.86 1.99
CA GLU A 166 -16.52 -8.60 1.91
C GLU A 166 -17.60 -7.98 2.80
N GLU A 167 -18.76 -8.64 2.94
CA GLU A 167 -19.90 -8.13 3.69
C GLU A 167 -19.53 -7.75 5.13
N LYS A 168 -19.88 -6.54 5.56
CA LYS A 168 -19.59 -5.99 6.90
C LYS A 168 -18.13 -6.01 7.33
N ALA A 169 -17.21 -6.22 6.40
CA ALA A 169 -15.79 -6.08 6.71
C ALA A 169 -15.46 -4.62 7.04
N ASP A 170 -14.55 -4.42 8.00
CA ASP A 170 -14.19 -3.11 8.53
C ASP A 170 -12.66 -2.96 8.52
N VAL A 171 -12.16 -1.94 7.81
CA VAL A 171 -10.71 -1.72 7.66
C VAL A 171 -10.35 -0.28 7.96
N GLU A 172 -9.34 -0.10 8.80
CA GLU A 172 -8.77 1.20 9.12
C GLU A 172 -7.28 1.22 8.80
N TYR A 173 -6.85 2.20 8.01
CA TYR A 173 -5.44 2.47 7.74
C TYR A 173 -5.04 3.80 8.38
N ILE A 174 -3.94 3.78 9.14
CA ILE A 174 -3.33 4.95 9.76
C ILE A 174 -1.89 4.99 9.29
N ASN A 175 -1.58 5.89 8.37
CA ASN A 175 -0.25 6.03 7.78
C ASN A 175 0.42 7.33 8.25
N ILE A 176 1.68 7.24 8.64
CA ILE A 176 2.55 8.38 8.92
C ILE A 176 3.72 8.34 7.95
N GLU A 177 3.79 9.31 7.05
CA GLU A 177 4.76 9.41 5.97
C GLU A 177 5.68 10.62 6.20
N ILE A 178 6.91 10.37 6.69
CA ILE A 178 7.90 11.41 7.01
C ILE A 178 9.16 11.24 6.16
N GLY A 179 9.60 9.99 5.96
CA GLY A 179 10.82 9.66 5.26
C GLY A 179 10.68 9.52 3.75
N GLY A 180 11.81 9.29 3.08
CA GLY A 180 11.90 9.07 1.64
C GLY A 180 12.08 10.35 0.82
N SER A 181 12.76 10.26 -0.33
CA SER A 181 12.93 11.37 -1.28
C SER A 181 11.71 11.55 -2.16
N GLU A 182 11.21 10.45 -2.70
CA GLU A 182 10.04 10.37 -3.56
C GLU A 182 9.17 9.23 -3.05
N ASN A 183 8.00 9.59 -2.52
CA ASN A 183 7.02 8.64 -1.99
C ASN A 183 5.90 8.46 -3.01
N ILE A 184 5.85 7.31 -3.66
CA ILE A 184 4.80 6.94 -4.61
C ILE A 184 3.89 5.93 -3.91
N LEU A 185 2.71 6.39 -3.50
CA LEU A 185 1.76 5.63 -2.71
C LEU A 185 0.51 5.37 -3.56
N ASN A 186 0.28 4.12 -3.89
CA ASN A 186 -0.88 3.68 -4.66
C ASN A 186 -1.76 2.77 -3.82
N TYR A 187 -2.98 3.21 -3.55
CA TYR A 187 -3.94 2.53 -2.71
C TYR A 187 -5.25 2.29 -3.47
N TYR A 188 -5.59 1.03 -3.67
CA TYR A 188 -6.83 0.61 -4.28
C TYR A 188 -7.64 -0.24 -3.30
N HIS A 189 -8.88 0.15 -3.05
CA HIS A 189 -9.76 -0.52 -2.11
C HIS A 189 -11.08 -0.86 -2.78
N ASP A 190 -11.42 -2.14 -2.80
CA ASP A 190 -12.62 -2.68 -3.41
C ASP A 190 -13.62 -3.12 -2.34
N LEU A 191 -14.64 -2.29 -2.14
CA LEU A 191 -15.71 -2.50 -1.16
C LEU A 191 -16.83 -3.31 -1.84
N VAL A 192 -16.60 -4.61 -2.04
CA VAL A 192 -17.53 -5.49 -2.77
C VAL A 192 -18.71 -5.94 -1.92
N GLY A 193 -18.54 -6.00 -0.61
CA GLY A 193 -19.54 -6.49 0.32
C GLY A 193 -20.54 -5.43 0.77
N GLN A 194 -21.76 -5.85 1.06
CA GLN A 194 -22.78 -4.99 1.65
C GLN A 194 -22.32 -4.51 3.05
N GLU A 195 -22.55 -3.22 3.34
CA GLU A 195 -22.20 -2.61 4.63
C GLU A 195 -20.70 -2.70 4.97
N SER A 196 -19.83 -2.90 3.99
CA SER A 196 -18.39 -2.82 4.17
C SER A 196 -17.96 -1.39 4.50
N HIS A 197 -16.95 -1.26 5.35
CA HIS A 197 -16.50 0.04 5.87
C HIS A 197 -14.99 0.20 5.77
N MET A 198 -14.53 1.38 5.33
CA MET A 198 -13.12 1.70 5.19
C MET A 198 -12.84 3.11 5.65
N VAL A 199 -11.82 3.27 6.48
CA VAL A 199 -11.22 4.58 6.80
C VAL A 199 -9.74 4.56 6.44
N HIS A 200 -9.27 5.61 5.79
CA HIS A 200 -7.86 5.71 5.43
C HIS A 200 -7.29 7.08 5.77
N ASP A 201 -6.53 7.12 6.85
CA ASP A 201 -5.87 8.31 7.35
C ASP A 201 -4.41 8.35 6.91
N ILE A 202 -3.97 9.47 6.35
CA ILE A 202 -2.56 9.72 6.04
C ILE A 202 -2.13 11.04 6.66
N ALA A 203 -1.15 10.96 7.55
CA ALA A 203 -0.39 12.12 8.02
C ALA A 203 0.96 12.16 7.29
N TYR A 204 1.36 13.31 6.76
CA TYR A 204 2.64 13.48 6.09
C TYR A 204 3.34 14.76 6.54
N LEU A 205 4.67 14.70 6.56
CA LEU A 205 5.52 15.86 6.81
C LEU A 205 6.62 15.88 5.75
N GLY A 206 6.55 16.87 4.88
CA GLY A 206 7.54 17.06 3.81
C GLY A 206 8.53 18.16 4.13
N ASN A 207 9.80 17.90 3.84
CA ASN A 207 10.91 18.84 4.02
C ASN A 207 11.81 18.84 2.77
N GLU A 208 12.63 19.85 2.63
CA GLU A 208 13.61 20.01 1.55
C GLU A 208 12.99 19.82 0.14
N GLU A 209 13.39 18.78 -0.58
CA GLU A 209 12.93 18.45 -1.95
C GLU A 209 12.02 17.22 -1.99
N GLN A 210 11.54 16.74 -0.83
CA GLN A 210 10.71 15.53 -0.74
C GLN A 210 9.43 15.65 -1.59
N LYS A 211 9.05 14.54 -2.19
CA LYS A 211 7.83 14.43 -3.00
C LYS A 211 6.92 13.36 -2.44
N PHE A 212 5.64 13.67 -2.35
CA PHE A 212 4.58 12.74 -2.00
C PHE A 212 3.57 12.68 -3.16
N ASP A 213 3.51 11.56 -3.82
CA ASP A 213 2.54 11.28 -4.87
C ASP A 213 1.60 10.18 -4.38
N ILE A 214 0.38 10.57 -4.01
CA ILE A 214 -0.59 9.70 -3.35
C ILE A 214 -1.80 9.52 -4.27
N SER A 215 -2.10 8.29 -4.61
CA SER A 215 -3.29 7.90 -5.35
C SER A 215 -4.16 6.97 -4.51
N MET A 216 -5.43 7.30 -4.38
CA MET A 216 -6.42 6.48 -3.69
C MET A 216 -7.62 6.24 -4.58
N ILE A 217 -7.99 4.99 -4.74
CA ILE A 217 -9.20 4.58 -5.47
C ILE A 217 -10.03 3.76 -4.50
N MET A 218 -11.27 4.21 -4.28
CA MET A 218 -12.30 3.49 -3.52
C MET A 218 -13.39 3.04 -4.49
N SER A 219 -13.47 1.75 -4.75
CA SER A 219 -14.49 1.14 -5.59
C SER A 219 -15.64 0.62 -4.70
N HIS A 220 -16.82 1.19 -4.87
CA HIS A 220 -18.02 0.82 -4.12
C HIS A 220 -18.90 -0.10 -4.96
N GLY A 221 -18.85 -1.41 -4.69
CA GLY A 221 -19.70 -2.43 -5.30
C GLY A 221 -20.80 -2.95 -4.36
N GLY A 222 -20.58 -2.87 -3.07
CA GLY A 222 -21.52 -3.31 -2.04
C GLY A 222 -22.55 -2.25 -1.68
N LYS A 223 -23.80 -2.66 -1.49
CA LYS A 223 -24.87 -1.75 -0.99
C LYS A 223 -24.52 -1.21 0.38
N LYS A 224 -24.72 0.09 0.59
CA LYS A 224 -24.42 0.78 1.85
C LYS A 224 -22.96 0.66 2.28
N SER A 225 -22.04 0.39 1.38
CA SER A 225 -20.62 0.48 1.67
C SER A 225 -20.24 1.93 1.97
N PHE A 226 -19.29 2.11 2.87
CA PHE A 226 -18.83 3.42 3.31
C PHE A 226 -17.32 3.53 3.22
N SER A 227 -16.82 4.67 2.74
CA SER A 227 -15.40 4.99 2.82
C SER A 227 -15.19 6.44 3.24
N ASP A 228 -14.13 6.67 4.02
CA ASP A 228 -13.67 7.99 4.39
C ASP A 228 -12.15 8.11 4.21
N ILE A 229 -11.69 9.24 3.69
CA ILE A 229 -10.29 9.49 3.40
C ILE A 229 -9.89 10.83 4.03
N HIS A 230 -8.91 10.78 4.93
CA HIS A 230 -8.33 11.97 5.50
C HIS A 230 -6.85 12.08 5.15
N THR A 231 -6.43 13.22 4.63
CA THR A 231 -5.02 13.52 4.43
C THR A 231 -4.67 14.82 5.13
N LEU A 232 -3.76 14.72 6.09
CA LEU A 232 -3.30 15.85 6.89
C LEU A 232 -1.78 15.96 6.78
N GLY A 233 -1.25 17.18 6.69
CA GLY A 233 0.20 17.33 6.71
C GLY A 233 0.69 18.74 6.46
N ALA A 234 2.00 18.87 6.53
CA ALA A 234 2.69 20.13 6.27
C ALA A 234 3.85 19.90 5.29
N LEU A 235 4.15 20.91 4.50
CA LEU A 235 5.26 20.94 3.57
C LEU A 235 6.17 22.12 3.92
N SER A 236 7.48 21.90 3.88
CA SER A 236 8.52 22.90 4.10
C SER A 236 9.53 22.84 2.96
N GLY A 237 10.30 23.91 2.76
CA GLY A 237 11.28 23.99 1.69
C GLY A 237 10.62 23.94 0.30
N ASN A 238 11.14 23.12 -0.58
CA ASN A 238 10.63 22.89 -1.93
C ASN A 238 9.85 21.57 -2.05
N SER A 239 9.46 20.98 -0.92
CA SER A 239 8.72 19.72 -0.89
C SER A 239 7.37 19.87 -1.61
N LYS A 240 6.90 18.76 -2.20
CA LYS A 240 5.69 18.76 -3.03
C LYS A 240 4.77 17.60 -2.68
N LYS A 241 3.47 17.84 -2.77
CA LYS A 241 2.46 16.77 -2.67
C LYS A 241 1.52 16.82 -3.86
N SER A 242 1.27 15.67 -4.44
CA SER A 242 0.15 15.40 -5.33
C SER A 242 -0.79 14.40 -4.67
N PHE A 243 -2.08 14.71 -4.63
CA PHE A 243 -3.09 13.79 -4.14
C PHE A 243 -4.16 13.57 -5.21
N ARG A 244 -4.44 12.32 -5.52
CA ARG A 244 -5.50 11.90 -6.44
C ARG A 244 -6.44 10.96 -5.72
N GLY A 245 -7.67 11.40 -5.50
CA GLY A 245 -8.75 10.59 -4.93
C GLY A 245 -9.79 10.26 -5.98
N THR A 246 -10.15 9.00 -6.09
CA THR A 246 -11.25 8.54 -6.94
C THR A 246 -12.22 7.74 -6.11
N LEU A 247 -13.49 8.14 -6.12
CA LEU A 247 -14.60 7.34 -5.59
C LEU A 247 -15.38 6.82 -6.79
N ASP A 248 -15.40 5.52 -6.98
CA ASP A 248 -16.13 4.87 -8.08
C ASP A 248 -17.31 4.08 -7.49
N PHE A 249 -18.52 4.45 -7.88
CA PHE A 249 -19.75 3.77 -7.44
C PHE A 249 -20.23 2.89 -8.57
N LEU A 250 -20.16 1.58 -8.38
CA LEU A 250 -20.59 0.62 -9.37
C LEU A 250 -22.12 0.55 -9.41
N HIS A 251 -22.66 0.10 -10.56
CA HIS A 251 -24.10 0.02 -10.71
C HIS A 251 -24.72 -0.96 -9.70
N GLY A 252 -25.62 -0.45 -8.85
CA GLY A 252 -26.30 -1.22 -7.83
C GLY A 252 -25.68 -1.17 -6.44
N ALA A 253 -24.60 -0.36 -6.24
CA ALA A 253 -24.02 -0.10 -4.92
C ALA A 253 -24.95 0.67 -3.99
#